data_2c20fda0e877e66dc40212b85b908e09
#
_entry.id   2c20fda0e877e66dc40212b85b908e09
#
_cell.length_a   1.000
_cell.length_b   1.000
_cell.length_c   1.000
_cell.angle_alpha   90.00
_cell.angle_beta   90.00
_cell.angle_gamma   90.00
#
_symmetry.space_group_name_H-M   'P 1'
#
loop_
_entity.id
_entity.type
_entity.pdbx_description
1 polymer ?
#
loop_
_entity_poly.entity_id
_entity_poly.type
_entity_poly.pdbx_seq_one_letter_code
_entity_poly.pdbx_strand_id
1 'polypeptide(L)'
;MTQVKSRREEYSAATRRALLDSATTLFADRGYARTSLEEIAAGARVTKGALYGHFGSKQDLFRAVLEELEAATTQVVERAVAEAGTPWDGAVAGLDAFLLACSDTVYGAVVMREGPVALPYAEWCAAEEVHSYRLVLGLVQSLVDAGEVDPLPIETAARIVHAVVGAAAMLIAGAAPADREQALDDARTVVLRLAEGIRRR
;
A
#
# COMPACT_ATOMS: atom_id res chain seq x y z
N MET A 1 10.09 -25.23 -19.23
CA MET A 1 9.50 -24.94 -20.55
C MET A 1 8.91 -23.54 -20.50
N THR A 2 9.58 -22.56 -21.09
CA THR A 2 9.13 -21.16 -21.13
C THR A 2 8.04 -21.05 -22.20
N GLN A 3 6.80 -20.84 -21.79
CA GLN A 3 5.68 -20.65 -22.72
C GLN A 3 5.86 -19.31 -23.42
N VAL A 4 6.08 -19.33 -24.73
CA VAL A 4 6.17 -18.12 -25.57
C VAL A 4 4.79 -17.48 -25.62
N LYS A 5 4.63 -16.31 -24.99
CA LYS A 5 3.40 -15.51 -25.05
C LYS A 5 3.10 -15.15 -26.51
N SER A 6 1.84 -15.26 -26.93
CA SER A 6 1.43 -14.86 -28.26
C SER A 6 1.53 -13.33 -28.41
N ARG A 7 1.79 -12.80 -29.60
CA ARG A 7 1.78 -11.37 -29.92
C ARG A 7 0.50 -10.65 -29.41
N ARG A 8 -0.63 -11.35 -29.44
CA ARG A 8 -1.91 -10.83 -28.98
C ARG A 8 -1.93 -10.68 -27.45
N GLU A 9 -1.34 -11.61 -26.71
CA GLU A 9 -1.21 -11.54 -25.25
C GLU A 9 -0.23 -10.44 -24.84
N GLU A 10 0.85 -10.25 -25.57
CA GLU A 10 1.81 -9.16 -25.33
C GLU A 10 1.15 -7.79 -25.55
N TYR A 11 0.38 -7.63 -26.62
CA TYR A 11 -0.37 -6.40 -26.91
C TYR A 11 -1.44 -6.13 -25.85
N SER A 12 -2.14 -7.16 -25.42
CA SER A 12 -3.15 -7.06 -24.35
C SER A 12 -2.51 -6.63 -23.01
N ALA A 13 -1.38 -7.24 -22.66
CA ALA A 13 -0.65 -6.86 -21.43
C ALA A 13 -0.13 -5.42 -21.48
N ALA A 14 0.43 -4.99 -22.63
CA ALA A 14 0.91 -3.63 -22.83
C ALA A 14 -0.24 -2.60 -22.72
N THR A 15 -1.40 -2.90 -23.30
CA THR A 15 -2.59 -2.05 -23.21
C THR A 15 -3.08 -1.95 -21.76
N ARG A 16 -3.16 -3.07 -21.06
CA ARG A 16 -3.56 -3.09 -19.65
C ARG A 16 -2.60 -2.26 -18.79
N ARG A 17 -1.31 -2.38 -19.02
CA ARG A 17 -0.28 -1.60 -18.30
C ARG A 17 -0.45 -0.10 -18.55
N ALA A 18 -0.59 0.33 -19.81
CA ALA A 18 -0.81 1.74 -20.15
C ALA A 18 -2.07 2.33 -19.49
N LEU A 19 -3.15 1.53 -19.37
CA LEU A 19 -4.36 1.92 -18.67
C LEU A 19 -4.14 2.11 -17.17
N LEU A 20 -3.41 1.19 -16.52
CA LEU A 20 -3.06 1.30 -15.10
C LEU A 20 -2.17 2.51 -14.83
N ASP A 21 -1.13 2.74 -15.64
CA ASP A 21 -0.24 3.89 -15.49
C ASP A 21 -0.98 5.22 -15.63
N SER A 22 -1.86 5.33 -16.65
CA SER A 22 -2.71 6.51 -16.85
C SER A 22 -3.69 6.72 -15.69
N ALA A 23 -4.33 5.65 -15.22
CA ALA A 23 -5.26 5.70 -14.11
C ALA A 23 -4.58 6.11 -12.80
N THR A 24 -3.43 5.53 -12.50
CA THR A 24 -2.62 5.86 -11.32
C THR A 24 -2.28 7.34 -11.27
N THR A 25 -1.77 7.89 -12.39
CA THR A 25 -1.45 9.32 -12.49
C THR A 25 -2.68 10.20 -12.26
N LEU A 26 -3.79 9.91 -12.95
CA LEU A 26 -5.00 10.72 -12.85
C LEU A 26 -5.68 10.61 -11.47
N PHE A 27 -5.69 9.44 -10.86
CA PHE A 27 -6.24 9.27 -9.52
C PHE A 27 -5.37 9.98 -8.46
N ALA A 28 -4.05 9.94 -8.59
CA ALA A 28 -3.16 10.67 -7.70
C ALA A 28 -3.33 12.19 -7.81
N ASP A 29 -3.43 12.72 -9.03
CA ASP A 29 -3.48 14.16 -9.30
C ASP A 29 -4.85 14.78 -9.01
N ARG A 30 -5.94 14.09 -9.37
CA ARG A 30 -7.30 14.65 -9.39
C ARG A 30 -8.28 13.98 -8.43
N GLY A 31 -7.90 12.81 -7.91
CA GLY A 31 -8.76 11.95 -7.11
C GLY A 31 -9.72 11.09 -7.95
N TYR A 32 -10.27 10.08 -7.33
CA TYR A 32 -11.17 9.12 -7.96
C TYR A 32 -12.43 9.77 -8.54
N ALA A 33 -13.10 10.63 -7.76
CA ALA A 33 -14.37 11.21 -8.16
C ALA A 33 -14.28 12.05 -9.45
N ARG A 34 -13.20 12.81 -9.61
CA ARG A 34 -13.00 13.76 -10.72
C ARG A 34 -12.32 13.15 -11.95
N THR A 35 -11.97 11.88 -11.93
CA THR A 35 -11.36 11.17 -13.05
C THR A 35 -12.40 10.35 -13.79
N SER A 36 -12.45 10.44 -15.11
CA SER A 36 -13.32 9.66 -15.99
C SER A 36 -12.58 8.54 -16.72
N LEU A 37 -13.29 7.48 -17.13
CA LEU A 37 -12.70 6.40 -17.95
C LEU A 37 -12.27 6.91 -19.34
N GLU A 38 -12.93 7.95 -19.86
CA GLU A 38 -12.56 8.59 -21.12
C GLU A 38 -11.18 9.28 -21.03
N GLU A 39 -10.93 10.00 -19.95
CA GLU A 39 -9.63 10.66 -19.71
C GLU A 39 -8.52 9.62 -19.54
N ILE A 40 -8.79 8.53 -18.81
CA ILE A 40 -7.83 7.43 -18.63
C ILE A 40 -7.51 6.78 -19.98
N ALA A 41 -8.51 6.46 -20.81
CA ALA A 41 -8.31 5.88 -22.13
C ALA A 41 -7.50 6.81 -23.04
N ALA A 42 -7.80 8.11 -23.01
CA ALA A 42 -7.06 9.12 -23.76
C ALA A 42 -5.60 9.21 -23.30
N GLY A 43 -5.34 9.25 -21.99
CA GLY A 43 -3.98 9.25 -21.41
C GLY A 43 -3.19 8.00 -21.77
N ALA A 44 -3.82 6.83 -21.78
CA ALA A 44 -3.26 5.56 -22.21
C ALA A 44 -3.12 5.42 -23.75
N ARG A 45 -3.65 6.38 -24.53
CA ARG A 45 -3.69 6.35 -26.00
C ARG A 45 -4.40 5.11 -26.56
N VAL A 46 -5.47 4.68 -25.91
CA VAL A 46 -6.30 3.55 -26.34
C VAL A 46 -7.75 3.98 -26.54
N THR A 47 -8.52 3.17 -27.25
CA THR A 47 -9.96 3.43 -27.43
C THR A 47 -10.73 3.08 -26.16
N LYS A 48 -11.90 3.73 -25.96
CA LYS A 48 -12.84 3.38 -24.90
C LYS A 48 -13.26 1.91 -24.95
N GLY A 49 -13.44 1.34 -26.14
CA GLY A 49 -13.73 -0.08 -26.31
C GLY A 49 -12.62 -1.00 -25.82
N ALA A 50 -11.34 -0.62 -26.05
CA ALA A 50 -10.22 -1.36 -25.52
C ALA A 50 -10.17 -1.32 -24.00
N LEU A 51 -10.46 -0.16 -23.37
CA LEU A 51 -10.56 -0.04 -21.92
C LEU A 51 -11.62 -0.99 -21.34
N TYR A 52 -12.82 -0.98 -21.89
CA TYR A 52 -13.90 -1.87 -21.44
C TYR A 52 -13.63 -3.37 -21.70
N GLY A 53 -12.72 -3.67 -22.63
CA GLY A 53 -12.21 -5.03 -22.82
C GLY A 53 -11.29 -5.52 -21.70
N HIS A 54 -10.73 -4.60 -20.90
CA HIS A 54 -9.85 -4.91 -19.77
C HIS A 54 -10.50 -4.70 -18.40
N PHE A 55 -11.35 -3.68 -18.26
CA PHE A 55 -11.98 -3.29 -17.00
C PHE A 55 -13.47 -3.04 -17.18
N GLY A 56 -14.30 -3.71 -16.40
CA GLY A 56 -15.76 -3.60 -16.49
C GLY A 56 -16.30 -2.26 -15.96
N SER A 57 -15.57 -1.61 -15.06
CA SER A 57 -15.97 -0.36 -14.42
C SER A 57 -14.76 0.48 -14.00
N LYS A 58 -15.02 1.77 -13.66
CA LYS A 58 -13.99 2.63 -13.04
C LYS A 58 -13.50 2.06 -11.69
N GLN A 59 -14.41 1.42 -10.96
CA GLN A 59 -14.08 0.81 -9.68
C GLN A 59 -13.18 -0.43 -9.85
N ASP A 60 -13.40 -1.26 -10.89
CA ASP A 60 -12.53 -2.41 -11.19
C ASP A 60 -11.12 -1.95 -11.58
N LEU A 61 -11.04 -0.88 -12.36
CA LEU A 61 -9.75 -0.26 -12.70
C LEU A 61 -9.05 0.30 -11.46
N PHE A 62 -9.80 0.96 -10.56
CA PHE A 62 -9.26 1.49 -9.32
C PHE A 62 -8.74 0.38 -8.40
N ARG A 63 -9.49 -0.74 -8.25
CA ARG A 63 -9.02 -1.91 -7.51
C ARG A 63 -7.69 -2.43 -8.06
N ALA A 64 -7.57 -2.54 -9.37
CA ALA A 64 -6.35 -3.03 -10.00
C ALA A 64 -5.15 -2.08 -9.78
N VAL A 65 -5.38 -0.76 -9.76
CA VAL A 65 -4.36 0.23 -9.39
C VAL A 65 -3.96 0.08 -7.93
N LEU A 66 -4.94 -0.05 -7.03
CA LEU A 66 -4.70 -0.22 -5.60
C LEU A 66 -3.90 -1.50 -5.33
N GLU A 67 -4.30 -2.64 -5.89
CA GLU A 67 -3.59 -3.92 -5.78
C GLU A 67 -2.12 -3.82 -6.26
N GLU A 68 -1.86 -3.10 -7.34
CA GLU A 68 -0.51 -2.93 -7.86
C GLU A 68 0.36 -2.07 -6.94
N LEU A 69 -0.17 -0.96 -6.43
CA LEU A 69 0.53 -0.08 -5.49
C LEU A 69 0.81 -0.79 -4.16
N GLU A 70 -0.18 -1.50 -3.62
CA GLU A 70 -0.04 -2.30 -2.41
C GLU A 70 1.03 -3.39 -2.56
N ALA A 71 0.98 -4.15 -3.65
CA ALA A 71 1.95 -5.21 -3.91
C ALA A 71 3.38 -4.66 -4.05
N ALA A 72 3.55 -3.53 -4.73
CA ALA A 72 4.85 -2.88 -4.88
C ALA A 72 5.40 -2.38 -3.54
N THR A 73 4.56 -1.73 -2.73
CA THR A 73 4.94 -1.24 -1.40
C THR A 73 5.26 -2.40 -0.44
N THR A 74 4.44 -3.45 -0.44
CA THR A 74 4.71 -4.67 0.35
C THR A 74 6.08 -5.26 0.02
N GLN A 75 6.45 -5.36 -1.25
CA GLN A 75 7.78 -5.85 -1.66
C GLN A 75 8.93 -4.97 -1.15
N VAL A 76 8.75 -3.64 -1.12
CA VAL A 76 9.75 -2.71 -0.56
C VAL A 76 9.90 -2.94 0.94
N VAL A 77 8.80 -3.06 1.66
CA VAL A 77 8.78 -3.31 3.11
C VAL A 77 9.39 -4.67 3.45
N GLU A 78 8.99 -5.74 2.74
CA GLU A 78 9.54 -7.09 2.93
C GLU A 78 11.06 -7.13 2.72
N ARG A 79 11.56 -6.40 1.71
CA ARG A 79 12.99 -6.28 1.47
C ARG A 79 13.71 -5.57 2.62
N ALA A 80 13.18 -4.46 3.09
CA ALA A 80 13.75 -3.72 4.22
C ALA A 80 13.81 -4.60 5.49
N VAL A 81 12.76 -5.39 5.74
CA VAL A 81 12.71 -6.37 6.84
C VAL A 81 13.78 -7.45 6.67
N ALA A 82 13.92 -8.02 5.47
CA ALA A 82 14.83 -9.12 5.19
C ALA A 82 16.31 -8.73 5.23
N GLU A 83 16.64 -7.47 4.96
CA GLU A 83 18.00 -6.93 5.02
C GLU A 83 18.46 -6.59 6.43
N ALA A 84 17.58 -6.61 7.42
CA ALA A 84 17.90 -6.27 8.81
C ALA A 84 18.56 -7.44 9.56
N GLY A 85 19.38 -7.09 10.57
CA GLY A 85 20.15 -8.06 11.32
C GLY A 85 19.40 -8.78 12.45
N THR A 86 18.35 -8.15 12.99
CA THR A 86 17.51 -8.70 14.06
C THR A 86 16.02 -8.51 13.74
N PRO A 87 15.11 -9.29 14.36
CA PRO A 87 13.67 -9.08 14.20
C PRO A 87 13.21 -7.66 14.58
N TRP A 88 13.81 -7.06 15.62
CA TRP A 88 13.50 -5.68 16.01
C TRP A 88 13.93 -4.68 14.94
N ASP A 89 15.18 -4.78 14.47
CA ASP A 89 15.66 -3.91 13.40
C ASP A 89 14.82 -4.08 12.13
N GLY A 90 14.37 -5.30 11.85
CA GLY A 90 13.45 -5.60 10.75
C GLY A 90 12.11 -4.91 10.91
N ALA A 91 11.53 -4.96 12.10
CA ALA A 91 10.26 -4.27 12.38
C ALA A 91 10.39 -2.75 12.25
N VAL A 92 11.50 -2.17 12.71
CA VAL A 92 11.80 -0.74 12.55
C VAL A 92 12.01 -0.38 11.08
N ALA A 93 12.83 -1.14 10.35
CA ALA A 93 13.10 -0.89 8.93
C ALA A 93 11.82 -1.03 8.08
N GLY A 94 10.98 -2.02 8.38
CA GLY A 94 9.68 -2.20 7.74
C GLY A 94 8.72 -1.03 8.00
N LEU A 95 8.65 -0.57 9.25
CA LEU A 95 7.88 0.63 9.61
C LEU A 95 8.37 1.85 8.83
N ASP A 96 9.67 2.11 8.82
CA ASP A 96 10.27 3.25 8.14
C ASP A 96 9.97 3.22 6.63
N ALA A 97 10.14 2.07 5.99
CA ALA A 97 9.84 1.88 4.57
C ALA A 97 8.35 2.12 4.26
N PHE A 98 7.45 1.63 5.11
CA PHE A 98 6.00 1.83 4.94
C PHE A 98 5.58 3.29 5.14
N LEU A 99 6.02 3.93 6.22
CA LEU A 99 5.68 5.33 6.48
C LEU A 99 6.23 6.27 5.41
N LEU A 100 7.43 5.97 4.89
CA LEU A 100 8.00 6.70 3.76
C LEU A 100 7.13 6.55 2.50
N ALA A 101 6.65 5.33 2.19
CA ALA A 101 5.72 5.11 1.09
C ALA A 101 4.42 5.91 1.26
N CYS A 102 3.89 6.03 2.48
CA CYS A 102 2.70 6.84 2.78
C CYS A 102 2.92 8.35 2.57
N SER A 103 4.16 8.82 2.64
CA SER A 103 4.52 10.20 2.30
C SER A 103 4.65 10.45 0.80
N ASP A 104 4.73 9.41 -0.02
CA ASP A 104 4.76 9.52 -1.48
C ASP A 104 3.45 10.09 -2.03
N THR A 105 3.58 10.90 -3.07
CA THR A 105 2.44 11.62 -3.66
C THR A 105 1.46 10.71 -4.38
N VAL A 106 1.90 9.54 -4.84
CA VAL A 106 1.05 8.57 -5.54
C VAL A 106 0.44 7.58 -4.56
N TYR A 107 1.26 6.85 -3.80
CA TYR A 107 0.79 5.85 -2.84
C TYR A 107 -0.11 6.45 -1.78
N GLY A 108 0.35 7.49 -1.09
CA GLY A 108 -0.43 8.17 -0.06
C GLY A 108 -1.74 8.77 -0.59
N ALA A 109 -1.74 9.29 -1.83
CA ALA A 109 -2.96 9.81 -2.44
C ALA A 109 -3.94 8.68 -2.80
N VAL A 110 -3.49 7.69 -3.58
CA VAL A 110 -4.39 6.68 -4.15
C VAL A 110 -4.84 5.68 -3.09
N VAL A 111 -3.90 5.14 -2.30
CA VAL A 111 -4.20 4.07 -1.35
C VAL A 111 -4.85 4.64 -0.08
N MET A 112 -4.20 5.61 0.57
CA MET A 112 -4.64 6.08 1.88
C MET A 112 -5.80 7.07 1.82
N ARG A 113 -5.84 8.00 0.84
CA ARG A 113 -6.89 9.03 0.78
C ARG A 113 -8.07 8.64 -0.11
N GLU A 114 -7.80 8.12 -1.32
CA GLU A 114 -8.86 7.80 -2.29
C GLU A 114 -9.44 6.39 -2.09
N GLY A 115 -8.66 5.43 -1.56
CA GLY A 115 -9.10 4.05 -1.31
C GLY A 115 -10.40 3.96 -0.49
N PRO A 116 -10.47 4.57 0.72
CA PRO A 116 -11.67 4.56 1.55
C PRO A 116 -12.89 5.26 0.94
N VAL A 117 -12.66 6.14 -0.06
CA VAL A 117 -13.73 6.91 -0.75
C VAL A 117 -14.22 6.18 -2.01
N ALA A 118 -13.30 5.53 -2.73
CA ALA A 118 -13.56 4.88 -4.00
C ALA A 118 -14.18 3.48 -3.86
N LEU A 119 -13.85 2.78 -2.76
CA LEU A 119 -14.32 1.43 -2.48
C LEU A 119 -15.27 1.40 -1.28
N PRO A 120 -16.21 0.43 -1.24
CA PRO A 120 -16.92 0.12 -0.01
C PRO A 120 -15.92 -0.19 1.13
N TYR A 121 -16.15 0.34 2.31
CA TYR A 121 -15.22 0.22 3.43
C TYR A 121 -14.76 -1.23 3.71
N ALA A 122 -15.68 -2.18 3.63
CA ALA A 122 -15.36 -3.59 3.81
C ALA A 122 -14.41 -4.15 2.74
N GLU A 123 -14.52 -3.68 1.49
CA GLU A 123 -13.62 -4.09 0.41
C GLU A 123 -12.23 -3.47 0.58
N TRP A 124 -12.17 -2.20 0.97
CA TRP A 124 -10.90 -1.53 1.27
C TRP A 124 -10.17 -2.21 2.43
N CYS A 125 -10.86 -2.50 3.53
CA CYS A 125 -10.28 -3.26 4.65
C CYS A 125 -9.81 -4.66 4.24
N ALA A 126 -10.54 -5.35 3.35
CA ALA A 126 -10.14 -6.68 2.88
C ALA A 126 -8.87 -6.63 2.02
N ALA A 127 -8.69 -5.59 1.20
CA ALA A 127 -7.46 -5.38 0.45
C ALA A 127 -6.26 -5.14 1.39
N GLU A 128 -6.42 -4.30 2.39
CA GLU A 128 -5.43 -4.04 3.44
C GLU A 128 -5.06 -5.32 4.21
N GLU A 129 -6.03 -6.20 4.50
CA GLU A 129 -5.79 -7.45 5.24
C GLU A 129 -4.91 -8.42 4.47
N VAL A 130 -5.02 -8.46 3.15
CA VAL A 130 -4.23 -9.39 2.31
C VAL A 130 -2.74 -9.01 2.27
N HIS A 131 -2.44 -7.72 2.21
CA HIS A 131 -1.07 -7.23 2.00
C HIS A 131 -0.39 -6.81 3.31
N SER A 132 -0.94 -5.86 4.03
CA SER A 132 -0.27 -5.24 5.17
C SER A 132 -0.46 -6.01 6.48
N TYR A 133 -1.67 -6.52 6.79
CA TYR A 133 -1.90 -7.22 8.06
C TYR A 133 -1.08 -8.50 8.20
N ARG A 134 -0.95 -9.30 7.13
CA ARG A 134 -0.15 -10.55 7.17
C ARG A 134 1.33 -10.28 7.47
N LEU A 135 1.86 -9.20 6.92
CA LEU A 135 3.23 -8.78 7.19
C LEU A 135 3.39 -8.39 8.67
N VAL A 136 2.50 -7.58 9.21
CA VAL A 136 2.50 -7.18 10.62
C VAL A 136 2.37 -8.42 11.53
N LEU A 137 1.50 -9.36 11.20
CA LEU A 137 1.34 -10.60 11.94
C LEU A 137 2.65 -11.40 12.00
N GLY A 138 3.33 -11.55 10.87
CA GLY A 138 4.62 -12.23 10.78
C GLY A 138 5.71 -11.52 11.60
N LEU A 139 5.75 -10.18 11.56
CA LEU A 139 6.71 -9.39 12.35
C LEU A 139 6.47 -9.55 13.86
N VAL A 140 5.23 -9.44 14.32
CA VAL A 140 4.88 -9.62 15.74
C VAL A 140 5.24 -11.03 16.22
N GLN A 141 4.93 -12.07 15.41
CA GLN A 141 5.34 -13.45 15.72
C GLN A 141 6.86 -13.57 15.84
N SER A 142 7.61 -13.02 14.89
CA SER A 142 9.07 -13.07 14.86
C SER A 142 9.71 -12.39 16.08
N LEU A 143 9.16 -11.27 16.53
CA LEU A 143 9.62 -10.55 17.74
C LEU A 143 9.41 -11.37 19.01
N VAL A 144 8.27 -12.04 19.13
CA VAL A 144 7.97 -12.92 20.28
C VAL A 144 8.84 -14.17 20.25
N ASP A 145 9.01 -14.82 19.09
CA ASP A 145 9.83 -16.03 18.93
C ASP A 145 11.31 -15.77 19.23
N ALA A 146 11.81 -14.58 18.89
CA ALA A 146 13.15 -14.13 19.22
C ALA A 146 13.33 -13.70 20.69
N GLY A 147 12.23 -13.61 21.46
CA GLY A 147 12.25 -13.16 22.85
C GLY A 147 12.55 -11.66 23.02
N GLU A 148 12.39 -10.86 21.95
CA GLU A 148 12.59 -9.41 21.98
C GLU A 148 11.37 -8.68 22.56
N VAL A 149 10.21 -9.36 22.58
CA VAL A 149 8.96 -8.93 23.20
C VAL A 149 8.46 -10.08 24.08
N ASP A 150 7.87 -9.76 25.24
CA ASP A 150 7.26 -10.77 26.10
C ASP A 150 6.07 -11.43 25.37
N PRO A 151 5.71 -12.70 25.73
CA PRO A 151 4.60 -13.40 25.10
C PRO A 151 3.30 -12.60 25.12
N LEU A 152 2.71 -12.40 23.94
CA LEU A 152 1.48 -11.65 23.69
C LEU A 152 0.48 -12.52 22.93
N PRO A 153 -0.83 -12.23 23.03
CA PRO A 153 -1.81 -12.78 22.11
C PRO A 153 -1.54 -12.25 20.69
N ILE A 154 -0.83 -13.01 19.87
CA ILE A 154 -0.21 -12.60 18.60
C ILE A 154 -1.22 -11.91 17.67
N GLU A 155 -2.37 -12.53 17.40
CA GLU A 155 -3.37 -11.95 16.51
C GLU A 155 -3.93 -10.63 17.03
N THR A 156 -4.18 -10.52 18.32
CA THR A 156 -4.68 -9.29 18.95
C THR A 156 -3.62 -8.19 18.87
N ALA A 157 -2.38 -8.52 19.20
CA ALA A 157 -1.25 -7.59 19.11
C ALA A 157 -1.05 -7.10 17.68
N ALA A 158 -1.04 -8.03 16.70
CA ALA A 158 -0.91 -7.69 15.29
C ALA A 158 -2.04 -6.76 14.79
N ARG A 159 -3.30 -7.00 15.19
CA ARG A 159 -4.42 -6.12 14.83
C ARG A 159 -4.27 -4.72 15.43
N ILE A 160 -3.83 -4.62 16.68
CA ILE A 160 -3.59 -3.32 17.33
C ILE A 160 -2.45 -2.58 16.65
N VAL A 161 -1.32 -3.25 16.41
CA VAL A 161 -0.16 -2.67 15.72
C VAL A 161 -0.55 -2.21 14.32
N HIS A 162 -1.25 -3.04 13.55
CA HIS A 162 -1.74 -2.70 12.22
C HIS A 162 -2.65 -1.45 12.24
N ALA A 163 -3.57 -1.38 13.20
CA ALA A 163 -4.45 -0.22 13.35
C ALA A 163 -3.67 1.07 13.71
N VAL A 164 -2.67 0.98 14.60
CA VAL A 164 -1.81 2.12 14.96
C VAL A 164 -0.98 2.60 13.76
N VAL A 165 -0.37 1.67 13.03
CA VAL A 165 0.42 1.97 11.82
C VAL A 165 -0.47 2.56 10.72
N GLY A 166 -1.67 2.01 10.51
CA GLY A 166 -2.66 2.54 9.57
C GLY A 166 -3.11 3.96 9.92
N ALA A 167 -3.34 4.24 11.22
CA ALA A 167 -3.66 5.61 11.66
C ALA A 167 -2.50 6.58 11.39
N ALA A 168 -1.26 6.18 11.63
CA ALA A 168 -0.07 6.96 11.28
C ALA A 168 0.02 7.23 9.78
N ALA A 169 -0.21 6.22 8.96
CA ALA A 169 -0.24 6.32 7.49
C ALA A 169 -1.27 7.35 7.00
N MET A 170 -2.48 7.31 7.55
CA MET A 170 -3.56 8.26 7.22
C MET A 170 -3.21 9.70 7.61
N LEU A 171 -2.56 9.92 8.76
CA LEU A 171 -2.09 11.24 9.18
C LEU A 171 -1.05 11.80 8.20
N ILE A 172 -0.06 11.00 7.81
CA ILE A 172 0.98 11.40 6.86
C ILE A 172 0.38 11.72 5.48
N ALA A 173 -0.45 10.81 4.95
CA ALA A 173 -1.08 10.99 3.64
C ALA A 173 -2.05 12.20 3.59
N GLY A 174 -2.68 12.52 4.72
CA GLY A 174 -3.60 13.66 4.87
C GLY A 174 -2.91 15.00 5.10
N ALA A 175 -1.61 15.01 5.45
CA ALA A 175 -0.87 16.24 5.71
C ALA A 175 -0.70 17.08 4.43
N ALA A 176 -0.68 18.41 4.61
CA ALA A 176 -0.37 19.32 3.51
C ALA A 176 1.07 19.06 3.00
N PRO A 177 1.37 19.29 1.72
CA PRO A 177 2.70 19.00 1.18
C PRO A 177 3.86 19.63 1.98
N ALA A 178 3.67 20.82 2.52
CA ALA A 178 4.67 21.52 3.33
C ALA A 178 4.89 20.88 4.71
N ASP A 179 3.89 20.18 5.26
CA ASP A 179 3.91 19.62 6.61
C ASP A 179 4.14 18.11 6.62
N ARG A 180 4.28 17.49 5.45
CA ARG A 180 4.31 16.03 5.30
C ARG A 180 5.55 15.40 5.91
N GLU A 181 6.70 16.02 5.78
CA GLU A 181 7.95 15.57 6.40
C GLU A 181 7.84 15.58 7.93
N GLN A 182 7.31 16.65 8.50
CA GLN A 182 7.08 16.75 9.94
C GLN A 182 6.05 15.70 10.42
N ALA A 183 4.97 15.49 9.67
CA ALA A 183 3.97 14.47 10.00
C ALA A 183 4.56 13.06 9.99
N LEU A 184 5.49 12.77 9.05
CA LEU A 184 6.23 11.52 8.99
C LEU A 184 7.10 11.32 10.24
N ASP A 185 7.89 12.31 10.61
CA ASP A 185 8.79 12.26 11.76
C ASP A 185 8.02 12.11 13.08
N ASP A 186 6.92 12.86 13.25
CA ASP A 186 6.07 12.79 14.43
C ASP A 186 5.41 11.42 14.54
N ALA A 187 4.80 10.93 13.46
CA ALA A 187 4.15 9.63 13.42
C ALA A 187 5.14 8.49 13.71
N ARG A 188 6.31 8.51 13.07
CA ARG A 188 7.40 7.58 13.32
C ARG A 188 7.81 7.57 14.79
N THR A 189 8.04 8.75 15.35
CA THR A 189 8.46 8.90 16.76
C THR A 189 7.43 8.29 17.71
N VAL A 190 6.15 8.56 17.50
CA VAL A 190 5.07 8.04 18.35
C VAL A 190 4.96 6.52 18.24
N VAL A 191 4.94 5.98 17.02
CA VAL A 191 4.82 4.53 16.80
C VAL A 191 6.01 3.78 17.40
N LEU A 192 7.23 4.27 17.21
CA LEU A 192 8.44 3.65 17.79
C LEU A 192 8.41 3.66 19.32
N ARG A 193 8.01 4.76 19.96
CA ARG A 193 7.91 4.81 21.42
C ARG A 193 6.87 3.86 21.98
N LEU A 194 5.75 3.67 21.28
CA LEU A 194 4.74 2.67 21.64
C LEU A 194 5.32 1.25 21.52
N ALA A 195 6.05 0.97 20.46
CA ALA A 195 6.70 -0.34 20.25
C ALA A 195 7.81 -0.60 21.29
N GLU A 196 8.66 0.40 21.58
CA GLU A 196 9.68 0.30 22.64
C GLU A 196 9.09 0.03 24.02
N GLY A 197 7.86 0.46 24.28
CA GLY A 197 7.15 0.21 25.54
C GLY A 197 6.83 -1.26 25.81
N ILE A 198 6.79 -2.10 24.76
CA ILE A 198 6.56 -3.54 24.87
C ILE A 198 7.84 -4.37 24.64
N ARG A 199 8.96 -3.71 24.30
CA ARG A 199 10.24 -4.36 24.09
C ARG A 199 10.81 -4.88 25.41
N ARG A 200 11.30 -6.12 25.39
CA ARG A 200 11.99 -6.71 26.54
C ARG A 200 13.33 -6.01 26.77
N ARG A 201 13.57 -5.64 28.03
CA ARG A 201 14.83 -4.97 28.44
C ARG A 201 15.92 -5.96 28.78
#